data_5ab736de9101bdbd4c41c84f934c71a7
#
_entry.id   5ab736de9101bdbd4c41c84f934c71a7
#
_cell.length_a   1.000
_cell.length_b   1.000
_cell.length_c   1.000
_cell.angle_alpha   90.00
_cell.angle_beta   90.00
_cell.angle_gamma   90.00
#
_symmetry.space_group_name_H-M   'P 1'
#
loop_
_entity.id
_entity.type
_entity.pdbx_description
1 polymer ?
#
loop_
_entity_poly.entity_id
_entity_poly.type
_entity_poly.pdbx_seq_one_letter_code
_entity_poly.pdbx_strand_id
1 'polypeptide(L)'
;MVRDFGIMIFQDFLLLVCVYLFLMPLHVMEKKKIKNGLILCGAWCVMLAARLLIPAIGEHLIAEFFMRFVITMIAVGLISKKISWEMIYCTVWPLIVYHCINIIWNSLHRVSAIEQQPRVLQYLFSLLFFAAMYLLLSITLFRWLPRNGFYQAGPRRTLSAAAVLFLSLFSYYNFYQNRGESNLAVLVQLYCVTFLYLQAELFKKSEVKQEYALMERMWYQQKKQYEIAKDQMQVIDRKCHDLKYQVAAMRHIENPTEREKTAQKVGSKAYTSYSNRPNGTWNEY
;
A
#
# COMPACT_ATOMS: atom_id res chain seq x y z
N MET A 1 -11.44 10.89 -38.24
CA MET A 1 -10.15 10.23 -38.42
C MET A 1 -10.26 8.83 -37.81
N VAL A 2 -10.46 7.81 -38.64
CA VAL A 2 -10.62 6.43 -38.17
C VAL A 2 -9.25 6.01 -37.63
N ARG A 3 -9.13 5.81 -36.32
CA ARG A 3 -7.93 5.24 -35.72
C ARG A 3 -7.75 3.83 -36.27
N ASP A 4 -6.58 3.52 -36.81
CA ASP A 4 -6.28 2.15 -37.27
C ASP A 4 -6.53 1.17 -36.13
N PHE A 5 -7.43 0.20 -36.37
CA PHE A 5 -7.82 -0.84 -35.39
C PHE A 5 -6.58 -1.57 -34.82
N GLY A 6 -5.55 -1.78 -35.63
CA GLY A 6 -4.29 -2.39 -35.19
C GLY A 6 -3.55 -1.56 -34.13
N ILE A 7 -3.57 -0.23 -34.25
CA ILE A 7 -2.95 0.67 -33.26
C ILE A 7 -3.69 0.58 -31.93
N MET A 8 -5.03 0.52 -31.94
CA MET A 8 -5.83 0.40 -30.72
C MET A 8 -5.56 -0.91 -29.97
N ILE A 9 -5.46 -2.04 -30.70
CA ILE A 9 -5.12 -3.36 -30.14
C ILE A 9 -3.75 -3.31 -29.45
N PHE A 10 -2.79 -2.72 -30.13
CA PHE A 10 -1.43 -2.57 -29.61
C PHE A 10 -1.38 -1.69 -28.36
N GLN A 11 -2.16 -0.60 -28.33
CA GLN A 11 -2.26 0.27 -27.17
C GLN A 11 -2.87 -0.41 -25.96
N ASP A 12 -3.91 -1.25 -26.15
CA ASP A 12 -4.52 -2.02 -25.07
C ASP A 12 -3.55 -3.07 -24.51
N PHE A 13 -2.76 -3.71 -25.36
CA PHE A 13 -1.70 -4.61 -24.92
C PHE A 13 -0.65 -3.89 -24.07
N LEU A 14 -0.17 -2.73 -24.53
CA LEU A 14 0.81 -1.91 -23.80
C LEU A 14 0.29 -1.46 -22.43
N LEU A 15 -0.98 -1.10 -22.33
CA LEU A 15 -1.61 -0.77 -21.05
C LEU A 15 -1.52 -1.95 -20.07
N LEU A 16 -1.84 -3.16 -20.51
CA LEU A 16 -1.81 -4.34 -19.65
C LEU A 16 -0.39 -4.74 -19.25
N VAL A 17 0.60 -4.52 -20.13
CA VAL A 17 2.02 -4.67 -19.77
C VAL A 17 2.39 -3.68 -18.66
N CYS A 18 1.93 -2.42 -18.74
CA CYS A 18 2.13 -1.42 -17.70
C CYS A 18 1.49 -1.88 -16.36
N VAL A 19 0.24 -2.36 -16.40
CA VAL A 19 -0.43 -2.92 -15.21
C VAL A 19 0.35 -4.09 -14.62
N TYR A 20 0.84 -5.00 -15.46
CA TYR A 20 1.66 -6.13 -15.02
C TYR A 20 2.92 -5.68 -14.29
N LEU A 21 3.64 -4.68 -14.83
CA LEU A 21 4.84 -4.12 -14.24
C LEU A 21 4.58 -3.48 -12.87
N PHE A 22 3.45 -2.81 -12.71
CA PHE A 22 3.06 -2.23 -11.42
C PHE A 22 2.65 -3.28 -10.37
N LEU A 23 2.06 -4.39 -10.81
CA LEU A 23 1.66 -5.48 -9.91
C LEU A 23 2.82 -6.42 -9.55
N MET A 24 3.89 -6.46 -10.35
CA MET A 24 5.02 -7.37 -10.17
C MET A 24 5.77 -7.20 -8.84
N PRO A 25 6.08 -5.97 -8.35
CA PRO A 25 6.74 -5.76 -7.07
C PRO A 25 5.84 -6.08 -5.86
N LEU A 26 4.53 -6.09 -6.07
CA LEU A 26 3.56 -6.46 -5.04
C LEU A 26 3.57 -7.99 -4.93
N HIS A 27 4.06 -8.55 -3.82
CA HIS A 27 4.20 -10.00 -3.55
C HIS A 27 2.97 -10.88 -3.90
N VAL A 28 1.85 -10.28 -4.27
CA VAL A 28 0.65 -10.96 -4.76
C VAL A 28 0.92 -11.79 -6.03
N MET A 29 1.94 -11.40 -6.82
CA MET A 29 2.29 -12.07 -8.07
C MET A 29 3.20 -13.29 -7.87
N GLU A 30 4.01 -13.37 -6.79
CA GLU A 30 5.05 -14.39 -6.67
C GLU A 30 4.51 -15.82 -6.63
N LYS A 31 3.36 -16.04 -6.00
CA LYS A 31 2.82 -17.40 -5.82
C LYS A 31 2.02 -17.95 -7.02
N LYS A 32 1.60 -17.10 -7.98
CA LYS A 32 0.70 -17.51 -9.08
C LYS A 32 0.94 -16.75 -10.38
N LYS A 33 2.20 -16.57 -10.82
CA LYS A 33 2.58 -15.81 -12.02
C LYS A 33 1.78 -16.20 -13.28
N ILE A 34 1.65 -17.50 -13.55
CA ILE A 34 0.93 -18.01 -14.73
C ILE A 34 -0.57 -17.65 -14.67
N LYS A 35 -1.21 -17.83 -13.51
CA LYS A 35 -2.63 -17.50 -13.35
C LYS A 35 -2.90 -16.00 -13.53
N ASN A 36 -2.02 -15.16 -13.00
CA ASN A 36 -2.15 -13.70 -13.11
C ASN A 36 -1.93 -13.23 -14.55
N GLY A 37 -0.98 -13.83 -15.26
CA GLY A 37 -0.80 -13.62 -16.70
C GLY A 37 -2.04 -14.01 -17.50
N LEU A 38 -2.67 -15.13 -17.19
CA LEU A 38 -3.92 -15.60 -17.81
C LEU A 38 -5.08 -14.63 -17.59
N ILE A 39 -5.22 -14.05 -16.39
CA ILE A 39 -6.24 -13.03 -16.08
C ILE A 39 -6.02 -11.77 -16.94
N LEU A 40 -4.79 -11.30 -17.07
CA LEU A 40 -4.47 -10.14 -17.92
C LEU A 40 -4.71 -10.44 -19.40
N CYS A 41 -4.36 -11.65 -19.87
CA CYS A 41 -4.66 -12.08 -21.23
C CYS A 41 -6.17 -12.13 -21.49
N GLY A 42 -6.94 -12.63 -20.52
CA GLY A 42 -8.41 -12.59 -20.54
C GLY A 42 -8.96 -11.16 -20.59
N ALA A 43 -8.41 -10.25 -19.81
CA ALA A 43 -8.78 -8.83 -19.83
C ALA A 43 -8.51 -8.20 -21.21
N TRP A 44 -7.40 -8.55 -21.86
CA TRP A 44 -7.09 -8.12 -23.23
C TRP A 44 -8.14 -8.63 -24.22
N CYS A 45 -8.48 -9.92 -24.18
CA CYS A 45 -9.52 -10.49 -25.02
C CYS A 45 -10.88 -9.80 -24.79
N VAL A 46 -11.23 -9.45 -23.55
CA VAL A 46 -12.46 -8.73 -23.23
C VAL A 46 -12.44 -7.30 -23.82
N MET A 47 -11.30 -6.59 -23.76
CA MET A 47 -11.14 -5.28 -24.40
C MET A 47 -11.34 -5.38 -25.91
N LEU A 48 -10.76 -6.37 -26.55
CA LEU A 48 -10.92 -6.62 -27.99
C LEU A 48 -12.38 -6.94 -28.34
N ALA A 49 -13.02 -7.83 -27.59
CA ALA A 49 -14.42 -8.17 -27.80
C ALA A 49 -15.34 -6.96 -27.60
N ALA A 50 -15.11 -6.13 -26.59
CA ALA A 50 -15.88 -4.92 -26.36
C ALA A 50 -15.78 -3.93 -27.53
N ARG A 51 -14.60 -3.78 -28.14
CA ARG A 51 -14.40 -2.92 -29.32
C ARG A 51 -15.10 -3.46 -30.58
N LEU A 52 -15.11 -4.79 -30.74
CA LEU A 52 -15.77 -5.43 -31.87
C LEU A 52 -17.29 -5.36 -31.77
N LEU A 53 -17.82 -5.54 -30.54
CA LEU A 53 -19.28 -5.55 -30.28
C LEU A 53 -19.87 -4.14 -30.25
N ILE A 54 -19.11 -3.14 -29.81
CA ILE A 54 -19.56 -1.76 -29.64
C ILE A 54 -18.60 -0.81 -30.37
N PRO A 55 -18.73 -0.65 -31.69
CA PRO A 55 -17.85 0.20 -32.49
C PRO A 55 -17.82 1.66 -32.00
N ALA A 56 -18.93 2.16 -31.46
CA ALA A 56 -19.02 3.49 -30.85
C ALA A 56 -18.00 3.75 -29.73
N ILE A 57 -17.51 2.72 -29.03
CA ILE A 57 -16.48 2.87 -28.02
C ILE A 57 -15.17 3.40 -28.65
N GLY A 58 -14.82 2.95 -29.84
CA GLY A 58 -13.63 3.41 -30.55
C GLY A 58 -13.72 4.85 -31.08
N GLU A 59 -14.92 5.38 -31.25
CA GLU A 59 -15.17 6.74 -31.74
C GLU A 59 -15.12 7.77 -30.62
N HIS A 60 -15.46 7.39 -29.39
CA HIS A 60 -15.53 8.27 -28.24
C HIS A 60 -14.39 8.02 -27.25
N LEU A 61 -13.42 8.93 -27.19
CA LEU A 61 -12.25 8.86 -26.28
C LEU A 61 -12.61 8.62 -24.80
N ILE A 62 -13.69 9.23 -24.35
CA ILE A 62 -14.16 9.11 -22.96
C ILE A 62 -14.68 7.67 -22.73
N ALA A 63 -15.47 7.13 -23.65
CA ALA A 63 -15.98 5.75 -23.54
C ALA A 63 -14.84 4.73 -23.56
N GLU A 64 -13.85 4.92 -24.44
CA GLU A 64 -12.63 4.12 -24.49
C GLU A 64 -11.86 4.13 -23.17
N PHE A 65 -11.70 5.31 -22.56
CA PHE A 65 -11.03 5.43 -21.28
C PHE A 65 -11.78 4.68 -20.16
N PHE A 66 -13.11 4.88 -20.06
CA PHE A 66 -13.91 4.19 -19.05
C PHE A 66 -13.89 2.66 -19.24
N MET A 67 -13.98 2.19 -20.46
CA MET A 67 -13.84 0.75 -20.76
C MET A 67 -12.50 0.21 -20.26
N ARG A 68 -11.39 0.87 -20.60
CA ARG A 68 -10.05 0.49 -20.14
C ARG A 68 -9.95 0.51 -18.62
N PHE A 69 -10.48 1.55 -17.97
CA PHE A 69 -10.47 1.67 -16.53
C PHE A 69 -11.24 0.55 -15.84
N VAL A 70 -12.47 0.27 -16.27
CA VAL A 70 -13.33 -0.76 -15.67
C VAL A 70 -12.73 -2.16 -15.86
N ILE A 71 -12.27 -2.49 -17.07
CA ILE A 71 -11.69 -3.82 -17.33
C ILE A 71 -10.39 -4.02 -16.57
N THR A 72 -9.52 -3.02 -16.52
CA THR A 72 -8.27 -3.11 -15.72
C THR A 72 -8.57 -3.19 -14.23
N MET A 73 -9.55 -2.47 -13.72
CA MET A 73 -9.99 -2.54 -12.33
C MET A 73 -10.48 -3.93 -11.97
N ILE A 74 -11.31 -4.55 -12.81
CA ILE A 74 -11.78 -5.93 -12.62
C ILE A 74 -10.60 -6.91 -12.64
N ALA A 75 -9.67 -6.78 -13.59
CA ALA A 75 -8.48 -7.63 -13.67
C ALA A 75 -7.60 -7.53 -12.41
N VAL A 76 -7.33 -6.31 -11.93
CA VAL A 76 -6.59 -6.07 -10.68
C VAL A 76 -7.33 -6.66 -9.48
N GLY A 77 -8.65 -6.53 -9.42
CA GLY A 77 -9.49 -7.12 -8.37
C GLY A 77 -9.42 -8.65 -8.34
N LEU A 78 -9.47 -9.30 -9.50
CA LEU A 78 -9.34 -10.75 -9.62
C LEU A 78 -7.94 -11.26 -9.21
N ILE A 79 -6.90 -10.48 -9.52
CA ILE A 79 -5.52 -10.79 -9.13
C ILE A 79 -5.35 -10.62 -7.61
N SER A 80 -5.84 -9.51 -7.05
CA SER A 80 -5.70 -9.17 -5.63
C SER A 80 -6.61 -9.98 -4.72
N LYS A 81 -7.70 -10.54 -5.25
CA LYS A 81 -8.78 -11.22 -4.52
C LYS A 81 -9.43 -10.36 -3.42
N LYS A 82 -9.24 -9.07 -3.44
CA LYS A 82 -9.83 -8.11 -2.51
C LYS A 82 -10.49 -6.99 -3.29
N ILE A 83 -11.76 -6.72 -2.99
CA ILE A 83 -12.44 -5.52 -3.46
C ILE A 83 -12.24 -4.47 -2.37
N SER A 84 -11.28 -3.58 -2.54
CA SER A 84 -10.95 -2.54 -1.57
C SER A 84 -10.52 -1.26 -2.28
N TRP A 85 -10.43 -0.17 -1.53
CA TRP A 85 -9.89 1.11 -2.00
C TRP A 85 -8.48 0.97 -2.61
N GLU A 86 -7.71 0.00 -2.13
CA GLU A 86 -6.38 -0.37 -2.62
C GLU A 86 -6.41 -0.80 -4.09
N MET A 87 -7.45 -1.55 -4.50
CA MET A 87 -7.62 -2.00 -5.88
C MET A 87 -7.75 -0.81 -6.84
N ILE A 88 -8.59 0.17 -6.47
CA ILE A 88 -8.80 1.38 -7.27
C ILE A 88 -7.48 2.16 -7.36
N TYR A 89 -6.80 2.35 -6.24
CA TYR A 89 -5.51 3.04 -6.19
C TYR A 89 -4.45 2.37 -7.07
N CYS A 90 -4.33 1.04 -7.00
CA CYS A 90 -3.40 0.25 -7.83
C CYS A 90 -3.75 0.26 -9.32
N THR A 91 -5.00 0.54 -9.68
CA THR A 91 -5.44 0.67 -11.08
C THR A 91 -5.16 2.05 -11.64
N VAL A 92 -5.30 3.09 -10.82
CA VAL A 92 -5.09 4.49 -11.22
C VAL A 92 -3.64 4.75 -11.66
N TRP A 93 -2.68 4.22 -10.91
CA TRP A 93 -1.26 4.43 -11.18
C TRP A 93 -0.81 4.01 -12.59
N PRO A 94 -0.96 2.73 -12.98
CA PRO A 94 -0.53 2.29 -14.31
C PRO A 94 -1.28 3.01 -15.42
N LEU A 95 -2.54 3.40 -15.18
CA LEU A 95 -3.31 4.12 -16.18
C LEU A 95 -2.74 5.51 -16.47
N ILE A 96 -2.42 6.28 -15.42
CA ILE A 96 -1.85 7.63 -15.57
C ILE A 96 -0.47 7.54 -16.22
N VAL A 97 0.37 6.60 -15.77
CA VAL A 97 1.71 6.42 -16.33
C VAL A 97 1.64 5.99 -17.81
N TYR A 98 0.73 5.07 -18.15
CA TYR A 98 0.49 4.69 -19.53
C TYR A 98 0.07 5.89 -20.40
N HIS A 99 -0.88 6.70 -19.91
CA HIS A 99 -1.31 7.90 -20.66
C HIS A 99 -0.17 8.92 -20.82
N CYS A 100 0.67 9.09 -19.80
CA CYS A 100 1.84 9.96 -19.87
C CYS A 100 2.80 9.47 -20.98
N ILE A 101 3.17 8.20 -20.98
CA ILE A 101 4.06 7.61 -21.99
C ILE A 101 3.46 7.72 -23.40
N ASN A 102 2.15 7.47 -23.51
CA ASN A 102 1.44 7.55 -24.80
C ASN A 102 1.40 8.98 -25.37
N ILE A 103 1.18 9.99 -24.54
CA ILE A 103 1.22 11.39 -24.96
C ILE A 103 2.64 11.80 -25.37
N ILE A 104 3.67 11.40 -24.61
CA ILE A 104 5.07 11.67 -24.97
C ILE A 104 5.40 11.02 -26.32
N TRP A 105 4.98 9.77 -26.53
CA TRP A 105 5.17 9.10 -27.83
C TRP A 105 4.49 9.85 -28.96
N ASN A 106 3.22 10.22 -28.81
CA ASN A 106 2.48 10.92 -29.86
C ASN A 106 3.07 12.31 -30.16
N SER A 107 3.62 12.99 -29.14
CA SER A 107 4.32 14.26 -29.33
C SER A 107 5.63 14.06 -30.09
N LEU A 108 6.42 13.05 -29.71
CA LEU A 108 7.67 12.70 -30.37
C LEU A 108 7.45 12.29 -31.82
N HIS A 109 6.45 11.46 -32.08
CA HIS A 109 6.07 10.99 -33.40
C HIS A 109 5.72 12.12 -34.37
N ARG A 110 5.10 13.18 -33.88
CA ARG A 110 4.73 14.36 -34.69
C ARG A 110 5.92 15.28 -35.00
N VAL A 111 6.82 15.47 -34.02
CA VAL A 111 7.97 16.36 -34.17
C VAL A 111 9.07 15.70 -35.00
N SER A 112 9.18 14.38 -34.95
CA SER A 112 10.18 13.62 -35.66
C SER A 112 9.70 13.25 -37.08
N ALA A 113 10.63 13.11 -38.02
CA ALA A 113 10.37 12.63 -39.40
C ALA A 113 9.83 11.17 -39.44
N ILE A 114 9.47 10.58 -38.31
CA ILE A 114 8.96 9.20 -38.17
C ILE A 114 7.61 9.07 -38.89
N GLU A 115 6.80 10.13 -38.92
CA GLU A 115 5.50 10.13 -39.61
C GLU A 115 5.64 9.88 -41.13
N GLN A 116 6.77 10.25 -41.72
CA GLN A 116 7.06 10.05 -43.14
C GLN A 116 7.64 8.65 -43.50
N GLN A 117 7.93 7.88 -42.47
CA GLN A 117 8.54 6.54 -42.66
C GLN A 117 7.48 5.46 -42.98
N PRO A 118 7.87 4.33 -43.59
CA PRO A 118 6.99 3.19 -43.81
C PRO A 118 6.33 2.72 -42.53
N ARG A 119 5.09 2.25 -42.59
CA ARG A 119 4.29 1.80 -41.41
C ARG A 119 5.04 0.78 -40.54
N VAL A 120 5.77 -0.16 -41.19
CA VAL A 120 6.56 -1.16 -40.45
C VAL A 120 7.62 -0.52 -39.56
N LEU A 121 8.31 0.50 -40.08
CA LEU A 121 9.33 1.24 -39.32
C LEU A 121 8.74 2.04 -38.19
N GLN A 122 7.55 2.65 -38.38
CA GLN A 122 6.82 3.34 -37.32
C GLN A 122 6.44 2.40 -36.16
N TYR A 123 5.95 1.19 -36.45
CA TYR A 123 5.67 0.18 -35.43
C TYR A 123 6.94 -0.27 -34.69
N LEU A 124 8.05 -0.43 -35.40
CA LEU A 124 9.31 -0.83 -34.79
C LEU A 124 9.85 0.25 -33.84
N PHE A 125 9.81 1.52 -34.26
CA PHE A 125 10.18 2.64 -33.40
C PHE A 125 9.25 2.77 -32.18
N SER A 126 7.94 2.57 -32.35
CA SER A 126 7.00 2.60 -31.22
C SER A 126 7.29 1.47 -30.23
N LEU A 127 7.52 0.25 -30.70
CA LEU A 127 7.85 -0.89 -29.86
C LEU A 127 9.14 -0.63 -29.05
N LEU A 128 10.17 -0.12 -29.72
CA LEU A 128 11.47 0.18 -29.09
C LEU A 128 11.34 1.29 -28.04
N PHE A 129 10.59 2.35 -28.33
CA PHE A 129 10.32 3.42 -27.38
C PHE A 129 9.57 2.92 -26.15
N PHE A 130 8.46 2.21 -26.33
CA PHE A 130 7.69 1.68 -25.20
C PHE A 130 8.50 0.65 -24.40
N ALA A 131 9.30 -0.20 -25.06
CA ALA A 131 10.18 -1.15 -24.38
C ALA A 131 11.21 -0.41 -23.49
N ALA A 132 11.85 0.64 -24.01
CA ALA A 132 12.80 1.47 -23.27
C ALA A 132 12.13 2.16 -22.08
N MET A 133 10.96 2.77 -22.27
CA MET A 133 10.20 3.44 -21.18
C MET A 133 9.74 2.46 -20.11
N TYR A 134 9.28 1.26 -20.49
CA TYR A 134 8.87 0.25 -19.52
C TYR A 134 10.06 -0.40 -18.79
N LEU A 135 11.20 -0.53 -19.44
CA LEU A 135 12.42 -0.96 -18.77
C LEU A 135 12.86 0.07 -17.73
N LEU A 136 12.87 1.34 -18.09
CA LEU A 136 13.17 2.44 -17.15
C LEU A 136 12.16 2.47 -15.99
N LEU A 137 10.89 2.32 -16.29
CA LEU A 137 9.82 2.25 -15.28
C LEU A 137 10.01 1.04 -14.35
N SER A 138 10.36 -0.13 -14.89
CA SER A 138 10.60 -1.33 -14.07
C SER A 138 11.75 -1.13 -13.09
N ILE A 139 12.87 -0.54 -13.53
CA ILE A 139 14.03 -0.25 -12.67
C ILE A 139 13.65 0.73 -11.56
N THR A 140 12.89 1.79 -11.88
CA THR A 140 12.45 2.78 -10.89
C THR A 140 11.45 2.19 -9.90
N LEU A 141 10.46 1.43 -10.38
CA LEU A 141 9.45 0.80 -9.54
C LEU A 141 10.05 -0.25 -8.59
N PHE A 142 10.98 -1.10 -9.06
CA PHE A 142 11.64 -2.10 -8.22
C PHE A 142 12.46 -1.47 -7.07
N ARG A 143 13.00 -0.27 -7.29
CA ARG A 143 13.73 0.47 -6.24
C ARG A 143 12.82 1.15 -5.25
N TRP A 144 11.64 1.56 -5.69
CA TRP A 144 10.80 2.49 -4.95
C TRP A 144 9.59 1.85 -4.27
N LEU A 145 8.98 0.82 -4.87
CA LEU A 145 7.83 0.15 -4.28
C LEU A 145 8.22 -0.69 -3.05
N PRO A 146 7.47 -0.58 -1.94
CA PRO A 146 7.69 -1.43 -0.77
C PRO A 146 7.40 -2.89 -1.12
N ARG A 147 8.31 -3.78 -0.74
CA ARG A 147 8.17 -5.24 -0.96
C ARG A 147 7.10 -5.92 -0.10
N ASN A 148 6.52 -5.22 0.86
CA ASN A 148 5.71 -5.80 1.94
C ASN A 148 4.20 -5.82 1.68
N GLY A 149 3.74 -5.92 0.43
CA GLY A 149 2.33 -6.11 0.13
C GLY A 149 1.61 -4.87 -0.40
N PHE A 150 0.29 -4.97 -0.54
CA PHE A 150 -0.56 -3.90 -1.05
C PHE A 150 -0.37 -2.62 -0.23
N TYR A 151 -0.33 -1.49 -0.93
CA TYR A 151 -0.49 -0.20 -0.29
C TYR A 151 -1.78 -0.21 0.54
N GLN A 152 -1.68 0.03 1.82
CA GLN A 152 -2.84 0.32 2.65
C GLN A 152 -3.40 1.70 2.23
N ALA A 153 -4.08 1.72 1.11
CA ALA A 153 -4.67 2.95 0.58
C ALA A 153 -6.00 3.19 1.29
N GLY A 154 -6.02 4.12 2.21
CA GLY A 154 -7.26 4.60 2.81
C GLY A 154 -8.12 5.39 1.78
N PRO A 155 -9.42 5.64 2.10
CA PRO A 155 -10.35 6.32 1.18
C PRO A 155 -9.85 7.72 0.73
N ARG A 156 -9.15 8.44 1.60
CA ARG A 156 -8.58 9.76 1.26
C ARG A 156 -7.51 9.69 0.17
N ARG A 157 -6.64 8.66 0.21
CA ARG A 157 -5.59 8.44 -0.81
C ARG A 157 -6.21 8.10 -2.16
N THR A 158 -7.22 7.24 -2.14
CA THR A 158 -7.91 6.82 -3.36
C THR A 158 -8.66 7.98 -4.00
N LEU A 159 -9.32 8.82 -3.19
CA LEU A 159 -10.03 9.99 -3.69
C LEU A 159 -9.08 11.00 -4.35
N SER A 160 -7.93 11.29 -3.74
CA SER A 160 -6.95 12.21 -4.33
C SER A 160 -6.31 11.63 -5.60
N ALA A 161 -6.04 10.32 -5.65
CA ALA A 161 -5.57 9.66 -6.87
C ALA A 161 -6.63 9.68 -7.99
N ALA A 162 -7.91 9.50 -7.65
CA ALA A 162 -9.01 9.61 -8.60
C ALA A 162 -9.15 11.03 -9.17
N ALA A 163 -8.93 12.08 -8.36
CA ALA A 163 -8.90 13.46 -8.83
C ALA A 163 -7.76 13.70 -9.82
N VAL A 164 -6.57 13.15 -9.56
CA VAL A 164 -5.44 13.23 -10.49
C VAL A 164 -5.73 12.44 -11.78
N LEU A 165 -6.41 11.30 -11.68
CA LEU A 165 -6.83 10.53 -12.85
C LEU A 165 -7.80 11.35 -13.72
N PHE A 166 -8.74 12.05 -13.09
CA PHE A 166 -9.68 12.94 -13.82
C PHE A 166 -8.93 14.07 -14.54
N LEU A 167 -7.95 14.69 -13.88
CA LEU A 167 -7.10 15.71 -14.50
C LEU A 167 -6.29 15.15 -15.68
N SER A 168 -5.74 13.95 -15.52
CA SER A 168 -5.02 13.22 -16.57
C SER A 168 -5.93 12.93 -17.77
N LEU A 169 -7.17 12.48 -17.53
CA LEU A 169 -8.17 12.24 -18.56
C LEU A 169 -8.52 13.53 -19.31
N PHE A 170 -8.76 14.61 -18.59
CA PHE A 170 -9.07 15.92 -19.18
C PHE A 170 -7.93 16.41 -20.08
N SER A 171 -6.68 16.28 -19.61
CA SER A 171 -5.49 16.61 -20.41
C SER A 171 -5.36 15.73 -21.65
N TYR A 172 -5.62 14.42 -21.51
CA TYR A 172 -5.58 13.48 -22.63
C TYR A 172 -6.66 13.80 -23.68
N TYR A 173 -7.88 14.11 -23.23
CA TYR A 173 -8.99 14.52 -24.10
C TYR A 173 -8.65 15.80 -24.88
N ASN A 174 -8.16 16.85 -24.20
CA ASN A 174 -7.77 18.10 -24.85
C ASN A 174 -6.63 17.92 -25.86
N PHE A 175 -5.68 17.03 -25.58
CA PHE A 175 -4.59 16.71 -26.51
C PHE A 175 -5.12 16.18 -27.85
N TYR A 176 -6.13 15.33 -27.82
CA TYR A 176 -6.73 14.76 -29.04
C TYR A 176 -7.69 15.71 -29.75
N GLN A 177 -8.43 16.54 -29.02
CA GLN A 177 -9.35 17.53 -29.59
C GLN A 177 -8.61 18.66 -30.33
N ASN A 178 -7.56 19.20 -29.75
CA ASN A 178 -6.89 20.41 -30.23
C ASN A 178 -5.76 20.12 -31.23
N ARG A 179 -5.71 18.94 -31.85
CA ARG A 179 -4.76 18.54 -32.90
C ARG A 179 -3.30 18.90 -32.66
N GLY A 180 -2.87 19.04 -31.40
CA GLY A 180 -1.43 19.04 -31.18
C GLY A 180 -0.75 20.28 -30.65
N GLU A 181 -1.42 21.18 -29.94
CA GLU A 181 -0.69 22.01 -28.98
C GLU A 181 -0.26 21.11 -27.80
N SER A 182 0.72 20.25 -28.10
CA SER A 182 1.04 19.06 -27.32
C SER A 182 1.86 19.35 -26.09
N ASN A 183 2.61 20.46 -26.06
CA ASN A 183 3.54 20.74 -24.97
C ASN A 183 2.83 20.93 -23.64
N LEU A 184 1.69 21.59 -23.62
CA LEU A 184 0.90 21.75 -22.39
C LEU A 184 0.38 20.41 -21.87
N ALA A 185 -0.10 19.54 -22.75
CA ALA A 185 -0.62 18.23 -22.36
C ALA A 185 0.48 17.33 -21.78
N VAL A 186 1.67 17.35 -22.37
CA VAL A 186 2.84 16.65 -21.84
C VAL A 186 3.20 17.16 -20.44
N LEU A 187 3.24 18.50 -20.26
CA LEU A 187 3.53 19.11 -18.97
C LEU A 187 2.51 18.72 -17.89
N VAL A 188 1.21 18.75 -18.23
CA VAL A 188 0.14 18.36 -17.31
C VAL A 188 0.26 16.89 -16.93
N GLN A 189 0.57 16.00 -17.87
CA GLN A 189 0.75 14.58 -17.58
C GLN A 189 1.99 14.31 -16.69
N LEU A 190 3.09 14.98 -16.95
CA LEU A 190 4.30 14.90 -16.09
C LEU A 190 3.98 15.43 -14.68
N TYR A 191 3.19 16.51 -14.60
CA TYR A 191 2.72 17.02 -13.31
C TYR A 191 1.85 16.00 -12.58
N CYS A 192 0.92 15.31 -13.26
CA CYS A 192 0.11 14.26 -12.66
C CYS A 192 0.97 13.12 -12.10
N VAL A 193 1.96 12.65 -12.85
CA VAL A 193 2.88 11.60 -12.41
C VAL A 193 3.72 12.05 -11.20
N THR A 194 4.29 13.26 -11.26
CA THR A 194 5.07 13.84 -10.15
C THR A 194 4.22 14.04 -8.91
N PHE A 195 2.99 14.50 -9.06
CA PHE A 195 2.08 14.70 -7.94
C PHE A 195 1.72 13.38 -7.26
N LEU A 196 1.41 12.33 -8.03
CA LEU A 196 1.20 11.00 -7.49
C LEU A 196 2.44 10.47 -6.75
N TYR A 197 3.62 10.69 -7.33
CA TYR A 197 4.88 10.32 -6.69
C TYR A 197 5.06 11.01 -5.35
N LEU A 198 4.92 12.33 -5.30
CA LEU A 198 5.00 13.11 -4.06
C LEU A 198 3.96 12.67 -3.03
N GLN A 199 2.74 12.43 -3.48
CA GLN A 199 1.67 11.93 -2.64
C GLN A 199 2.05 10.58 -1.99
N ALA A 200 2.56 9.64 -2.78
CA ALA A 200 2.97 8.34 -2.27
C ALA A 200 4.13 8.45 -1.26
N GLU A 201 5.11 9.33 -1.51
CA GLU A 201 6.23 9.57 -0.60
C GLU A 201 5.79 10.24 0.72
N LEU A 202 4.89 11.21 0.66
CA LEU A 202 4.32 11.84 1.85
C LEU A 202 3.56 10.83 2.73
N PHE A 203 2.80 9.94 2.11
CA PHE A 203 2.07 8.91 2.84
C PHE A 203 3.01 7.89 3.48
N LYS A 204 4.08 7.48 2.77
CA LYS A 204 5.10 6.60 3.32
C LYS A 204 5.77 7.21 4.57
N LYS A 205 6.13 8.50 4.50
CA LYS A 205 6.68 9.22 5.66
C LYS A 205 5.68 9.29 6.83
N SER A 206 4.39 9.48 6.54
CA SER A 206 3.34 9.49 7.57
C SER A 206 3.18 8.14 8.25
N GLU A 207 3.22 7.03 7.50
CA GLU A 207 3.16 5.66 8.05
C GLU A 207 4.34 5.37 8.95
N VAL A 208 5.56 5.66 8.50
CA VAL A 208 6.77 5.50 9.29
C VAL A 208 6.69 6.32 10.59
N LYS A 209 6.20 7.57 10.52
CA LYS A 209 6.01 8.39 11.72
C LYS A 209 4.99 7.79 12.71
N GLN A 210 3.91 7.20 12.21
CA GLN A 210 2.93 6.50 13.05
C GLN A 210 3.52 5.26 13.71
N GLU A 211 4.32 4.46 12.97
CA GLU A 211 5.01 3.29 13.52
C GLU A 211 6.00 3.69 14.63
N TYR A 212 6.76 4.77 14.43
CA TYR A 212 7.64 5.32 15.48
C TYR A 212 6.87 5.75 16.72
N ALA A 213 5.75 6.44 16.56
CA ALA A 213 4.93 6.88 17.68
C ALA A 213 4.30 5.70 18.45
N LEU A 214 3.92 4.61 17.74
CA LEU A 214 3.45 3.38 18.37
C LEU A 214 4.57 2.67 19.14
N MET A 215 5.76 2.58 18.56
CA MET A 215 6.93 1.97 19.19
C MET A 215 7.34 2.73 20.46
N GLU A 216 7.34 4.06 20.41
CA GLU A 216 7.60 4.93 21.57
C GLU A 216 6.57 4.71 22.70
N ARG A 217 5.29 4.58 22.35
CA ARG A 217 4.23 4.26 23.35
C ARG A 217 4.44 2.89 23.98
N MET A 218 4.76 1.87 23.17
CA MET A 218 5.03 0.52 23.69
C MET A 218 6.27 0.52 24.59
N TRP A 219 7.33 1.21 24.21
CA TRP A 219 8.53 1.34 25.02
C TRP A 219 8.24 2.02 26.37
N TYR A 220 7.45 3.10 26.35
CA TYR A 220 7.02 3.79 27.58
C TYR A 220 6.18 2.87 28.49
N GLN A 221 5.26 2.10 27.92
CA GLN A 221 4.47 1.11 28.69
C GLN A 221 5.34 0.02 29.29
N GLN A 222 6.30 -0.52 28.52
CA GLN A 222 7.25 -1.53 29.03
C GLN A 222 8.10 -0.97 30.17
N LYS A 223 8.60 0.27 30.04
CA LYS A 223 9.37 0.94 31.08
C LYS A 223 8.53 1.09 32.37
N LYS A 224 7.28 1.52 32.24
CA LYS A 224 6.37 1.65 33.37
C LYS A 224 6.10 0.31 34.05
N GLN A 225 5.89 -0.76 33.27
CA GLN A 225 5.73 -2.10 33.81
C GLN A 225 6.99 -2.59 34.54
N TYR A 226 8.16 -2.30 34.00
CA TYR A 226 9.41 -2.64 34.66
C TYR A 226 9.60 -1.88 35.99
N GLU A 227 9.27 -0.61 36.07
CA GLU A 227 9.29 0.18 37.30
C GLU A 227 8.34 -0.42 38.36
N ILE A 228 7.13 -0.74 37.97
CA ILE A 228 6.15 -1.40 38.86
C ILE A 228 6.68 -2.75 39.37
N ALA A 229 7.23 -3.57 38.47
CA ALA A 229 7.80 -4.87 38.83
C ALA A 229 8.98 -4.71 39.81
N LYS A 230 9.84 -3.73 39.58
CA LYS A 230 10.97 -3.40 40.47
C LYS A 230 10.50 -2.99 41.86
N ASP A 231 9.48 -2.13 41.95
CA ASP A 231 8.90 -1.70 43.22
C ASP A 231 8.25 -2.87 43.99
N GLN A 232 7.54 -3.75 43.24
CA GLN A 232 6.97 -4.96 43.82
C GLN A 232 8.06 -5.89 44.36
N MET A 233 9.18 -6.05 43.65
CA MET A 233 10.30 -6.86 44.07
C MET A 233 10.94 -6.32 45.35
N GLN A 234 11.10 -5.01 45.48
CA GLN A 234 11.57 -4.37 46.71
C GLN A 234 10.63 -4.62 47.90
N VAL A 235 9.31 -4.60 47.66
CA VAL A 235 8.34 -4.89 48.71
C VAL A 235 8.41 -6.35 49.14
N ILE A 236 8.62 -7.28 48.19
CA ILE A 236 8.81 -8.70 48.48
C ILE A 236 10.08 -8.93 49.30
N ASP A 237 11.18 -8.30 48.91
CA ASP A 237 12.47 -8.44 49.62
C ASP A 237 12.35 -7.94 51.07
N ARG A 238 11.72 -6.81 51.31
CA ARG A 238 11.46 -6.31 52.68
C ARG A 238 10.63 -7.31 53.49
N LYS A 239 9.55 -7.87 52.90
CA LYS A 239 8.71 -8.87 53.59
C LYS A 239 9.46 -10.15 53.85
N CYS A 240 10.31 -10.62 52.92
CA CYS A 240 11.17 -11.80 53.15
C CYS A 240 12.16 -11.55 54.29
N HIS A 241 12.73 -10.38 54.34
CA HIS A 241 13.64 -9.95 55.40
C HIS A 241 12.91 -9.95 56.79
N ASP A 242 11.72 -9.34 56.85
CA ASP A 242 10.89 -9.32 58.09
C ASP A 242 10.49 -10.72 58.53
N LEU A 243 10.09 -11.58 57.60
CA LEU A 243 9.81 -13.00 57.86
C LEU A 243 11.03 -13.75 58.43
N LYS A 244 12.21 -13.50 57.88
CA LYS A 244 13.45 -14.10 58.38
C LYS A 244 13.77 -13.70 59.81
N TYR A 245 13.53 -12.44 60.19
CA TYR A 245 13.66 -11.96 61.55
C TYR A 245 12.63 -12.59 62.48
N GLN A 246 11.37 -12.69 62.05
CA GLN A 246 10.31 -13.34 62.82
C GLN A 246 10.59 -14.83 63.08
N VAL A 247 11.07 -15.55 62.09
CA VAL A 247 11.47 -16.95 62.20
C VAL A 247 12.67 -17.10 63.14
N ALA A 248 13.66 -16.21 63.06
CA ALA A 248 14.79 -16.20 63.98
C ALA A 248 14.37 -15.92 65.44
N ALA A 249 13.46 -14.95 65.67
CA ALA A 249 12.92 -14.69 66.99
C ALA A 249 12.12 -15.88 67.56
N MET A 250 11.37 -16.61 66.74
CA MET A 250 10.64 -17.80 67.18
C MET A 250 11.59 -18.98 67.53
N ARG A 251 12.79 -19.06 66.97
CA ARG A 251 13.80 -20.08 67.35
C ARG A 251 14.36 -19.88 68.74
N HIS A 252 14.36 -18.67 69.29
CA HIS A 252 14.85 -18.32 70.63
C HIS A 252 13.84 -18.55 71.74
N ILE A 253 12.58 -18.90 71.43
CA ILE A 253 11.55 -19.18 72.41
C ILE A 253 11.69 -20.64 72.87
N GLU A 254 12.17 -20.88 74.08
CA GLU A 254 12.38 -22.23 74.62
C GLU A 254 11.05 -22.94 74.98
N ASN A 255 9.96 -22.23 75.24
CA ASN A 255 8.69 -22.76 75.67
C ASN A 255 7.78 -23.16 74.52
N PRO A 256 7.36 -24.43 74.34
CA PRO A 256 6.62 -24.89 73.19
C PRO A 256 5.24 -24.23 73.08
N THR A 257 4.56 -23.91 74.20
CA THR A 257 3.26 -23.25 74.22
C THR A 257 3.31 -21.78 73.82
N GLU A 258 4.37 -21.05 74.12
CA GLU A 258 4.60 -19.68 73.64
C GLU A 258 4.97 -19.62 72.17
N ARG A 259 5.67 -20.63 71.69
CA ARG A 259 6.06 -20.78 70.28
C ARG A 259 4.82 -20.93 69.38
N GLU A 260 3.84 -21.72 69.82
CA GLU A 260 2.60 -21.94 69.09
C GLU A 260 1.70 -20.70 69.05
N LYS A 261 1.59 -19.98 70.17
CA LYS A 261 0.84 -18.68 70.26
C LYS A 261 1.50 -17.60 69.39
N THR A 262 2.81 -17.56 69.33
CA THR A 262 3.55 -16.58 68.51
C THR A 262 3.46 -16.92 67.02
N ALA A 263 3.49 -18.18 66.66
CA ALA A 263 3.30 -18.66 65.26
C ALA A 263 1.87 -18.33 64.77
N GLN A 264 0.85 -18.53 65.61
CA GLN A 264 -0.54 -18.20 65.30
C GLN A 264 -0.75 -16.69 65.11
N LYS A 265 -0.07 -15.85 65.92
CA LYS A 265 -0.14 -14.38 65.85
C LYS A 265 0.59 -13.85 64.63
N VAL A 266 1.66 -14.48 64.19
CA VAL A 266 2.38 -14.15 62.95
C VAL A 266 1.56 -14.57 61.71
N GLY A 267 0.97 -15.79 61.74
CA GLY A 267 0.09 -16.27 60.69
C GLY A 267 -1.14 -15.38 60.46
N SER A 268 -1.80 -14.95 61.56
CA SER A 268 -2.98 -14.06 61.50
C SER A 268 -2.63 -12.66 60.98
N LYS A 269 -1.48 -12.09 61.39
CA LYS A 269 -0.99 -10.81 60.84
C LYS A 269 -0.63 -10.88 59.33
N ALA A 270 -0.08 -11.99 58.86
CA ALA A 270 0.17 -12.23 57.48
C ALA A 270 -1.15 -12.28 56.68
N TYR A 271 -2.17 -12.96 57.21
CA TYR A 271 -3.47 -13.11 56.53
C TYR A 271 -4.22 -11.77 56.45
N THR A 272 -4.24 -10.96 57.51
CA THR A 272 -4.87 -9.63 57.51
C THR A 272 -4.18 -8.63 56.61
N SER A 273 -2.86 -8.76 56.42
CA SER A 273 -2.09 -7.97 55.45
C SER A 273 -2.44 -8.28 53.98
N TYR A 274 -2.87 -9.51 53.70
CA TYR A 274 -3.35 -9.92 52.36
C TYR A 274 -4.81 -9.47 52.12
N SER A 275 -5.66 -9.52 53.13
CA SER A 275 -7.08 -9.17 53.06
C SER A 275 -7.34 -7.66 52.88
N ASN A 276 -6.43 -6.81 53.38
CA ASN A 276 -6.57 -5.35 53.30
C ASN A 276 -5.88 -4.73 52.06
N ARG A 277 -5.62 -5.47 50.97
CA ARG A 277 -5.33 -4.83 49.71
C ARG A 277 -6.62 -4.23 49.14
N PRO A 278 -6.66 -2.94 48.86
CA PRO A 278 -7.78 -2.40 48.12
C PRO A 278 -7.82 -3.18 46.77
N ASN A 279 -8.94 -3.79 46.47
CA ASN A 279 -9.24 -4.38 45.17
C ASN A 279 -8.96 -3.32 44.10
N GLY A 280 -7.76 -3.36 43.54
CA GLY A 280 -7.42 -2.55 42.40
C GLY A 280 -8.38 -2.95 41.29
N THR A 281 -9.35 -2.11 41.04
CA THR A 281 -10.21 -2.16 39.87
C THR A 281 -9.34 -2.31 38.63
N TRP A 282 -9.35 -3.51 38.06
CA TRP A 282 -8.94 -3.72 36.71
C TRP A 282 -9.99 -3.08 35.81
N ASN A 283 -9.92 -1.76 35.64
CA ASN A 283 -10.66 -1.10 34.59
C ASN A 283 -9.92 -1.37 33.29
N GLU A 284 -10.61 -2.11 32.44
CA GLU A 284 -10.39 -2.31 31.03
C GLU A 284 -10.03 -0.99 30.31
N TYR A 285 -8.90 -1.04 29.57
CA TYR A 285 -8.63 -0.10 28.49
C TYR A 285 -8.35 -0.89 27.21
#